data_c8c888b485e87b77d4327f11b495c9c6
#
_entry.id   c8c888b485e87b77d4327f11b495c9c6
#
_cell.length_a   1.000
_cell.length_b   1.000
_cell.length_c   1.000
_cell.angle_alpha   90.00
_cell.angle_beta   90.00
_cell.angle_gamma   90.00
#
_symmetry.space_group_name_H-M   'P 1'
#
loop_
_entity.id
_entity.type
_entity.pdbx_description
1 polymer ?
#
loop_
_entity_poly.entity_id
_entity_poly.type
_entity_poly.pdbx_seq_one_letter_code
_entity_poly.pdbx_strand_id
1 'polypeptide(L)'
;MLRGNATFGIFGDGKEVAQLAMAKTFRPGDWRAGYYRDQTFMWATRMSNVRDFFSQLYGNASLDADPASGGRQMGNHFATRFLDESGAFTRSVDMPNSSADVSNIAGWMPRLVGLAYASKL
;
A
#
# COMPACT_ATOMS: atom_id res chain seq x y z
N MET A 1 -1.25 -20.97 -3.55
CA MET A 1 -1.23 -20.74 -5.00
C MET A 1 -1.40 -22.02 -5.80
N LEU A 2 -0.50 -23.01 -5.69
CA LEU A 2 -0.58 -24.25 -6.50
C LEU A 2 -1.88 -25.06 -6.37
N ARG A 3 -2.69 -24.83 -5.33
CA ARG A 3 -4.01 -25.48 -5.11
C ARG A 3 -5.19 -24.58 -5.48
N GLY A 4 -4.98 -23.44 -6.12
CA GLY A 4 -6.04 -22.50 -6.49
C GLY A 4 -6.68 -21.70 -5.32
N ASN A 5 -6.14 -21.81 -4.11
CA ASN A 5 -6.74 -21.22 -2.91
C ASN A 5 -6.28 -19.78 -2.65
N ALA A 6 -5.37 -19.25 -3.45
CA ALA A 6 -4.84 -17.91 -3.29
C ALA A 6 -4.56 -17.27 -4.65
N THR A 7 -4.71 -15.95 -4.71
CA THR A 7 -4.39 -15.14 -5.87
C THR A 7 -2.87 -14.94 -6.00
N PHE A 8 -2.45 -13.87 -6.64
CA PHE A 8 -1.05 -13.53 -6.82
C PHE A 8 -0.38 -13.17 -5.48
N GLY A 9 0.83 -13.66 -5.25
CA GLY A 9 1.64 -13.29 -4.08
C GLY A 9 3.11 -13.38 -4.41
N ILE A 10 3.81 -12.26 -4.32
CA ILE A 10 5.27 -12.15 -4.40
C ILE A 10 5.75 -11.41 -3.16
N PHE A 11 6.80 -11.94 -2.55
CA PHE A 11 7.37 -11.41 -1.31
C PHE A 11 8.61 -10.57 -1.58
N GLY A 12 8.88 -9.64 -0.68
CA GLY A 12 10.01 -8.73 -0.74
C GLY A 12 11.27 -9.27 -0.05
N ASP A 13 11.54 -10.57 -0.11
CA ASP A 13 12.68 -11.20 0.54
C ASP A 13 13.99 -10.49 0.23
N GLY A 14 14.78 -10.22 1.29
CA GLY A 14 16.06 -9.55 1.21
C GLY A 14 15.96 -8.02 1.10
N LYS A 15 14.76 -7.42 1.17
CA LYS A 15 14.54 -5.96 1.09
C LYS A 15 14.15 -5.32 2.42
N GLU A 16 14.06 -6.10 3.48
CA GLU A 16 13.49 -5.72 4.76
C GLU A 16 14.27 -4.60 5.42
N VAL A 17 15.60 -4.71 5.44
CA VAL A 17 16.46 -3.72 6.12
C VAL A 17 16.31 -2.33 5.50
N ALA A 18 16.33 -2.24 4.17
CA ALA A 18 16.15 -0.96 3.47
C ALA A 18 14.76 -0.37 3.72
N GLN A 19 13.73 -1.20 3.68
CA GLN A 19 12.35 -0.78 3.93
C GLN A 19 12.14 -0.31 5.38
N LEU A 20 12.73 -0.99 6.36
CA LEU A 20 12.69 -0.57 7.75
C LEU A 20 13.43 0.76 7.98
N ALA A 21 14.56 0.96 7.33
CA ALA A 21 15.30 2.22 7.39
C ALA A 21 14.47 3.39 6.83
N MET A 22 13.81 3.19 5.69
CA MET A 22 12.89 4.18 5.10
C MET A 22 11.69 4.45 6.01
N ALA A 23 11.08 3.41 6.58
CA ALA A 23 9.92 3.55 7.45
C ALA A 23 10.21 4.38 8.72
N LYS A 24 11.45 4.33 9.24
CA LYS A 24 11.86 5.15 10.40
C LYS A 24 11.83 6.65 10.14
N THR A 25 11.97 7.08 8.91
CA THR A 25 11.99 8.50 8.53
C THR A 25 10.65 8.99 7.99
N PHE A 26 9.74 8.07 7.67
CA PHE A 26 8.43 8.37 7.09
C PHE A 26 7.47 8.94 8.15
N ARG A 27 6.83 10.06 7.86
CA ARG A 27 6.03 10.84 8.80
C ARG A 27 4.59 11.01 8.31
N PRO A 28 3.64 11.38 9.18
CA PRO A 28 2.33 11.87 8.75
C PRO A 28 2.49 13.00 7.72
N GLY A 29 1.69 12.96 6.67
CA GLY A 29 1.79 13.87 5.52
C GLY A 29 2.69 13.38 4.39
N ASP A 30 3.61 12.47 4.66
CA ASP A 30 4.47 11.91 3.60
C ASP A 30 3.68 10.98 2.68
N TRP A 31 4.13 10.92 1.43
CA TRP A 31 3.55 10.11 0.38
C TRP A 31 4.54 9.10 -0.16
N ARG A 32 4.07 7.88 -0.40
CA ARG A 32 4.78 6.89 -1.22
C ARG A 32 4.04 6.63 -2.52
N ALA A 33 4.78 6.33 -3.56
CA ALA A 33 4.30 5.59 -4.72
C ALA A 33 5.03 4.26 -4.73
N GLY A 34 4.31 3.18 -4.50
CA GLY A 34 4.89 1.90 -4.11
C GLY A 34 4.76 0.79 -5.13
N TYR A 35 5.24 -0.38 -4.71
CA TYR A 35 5.35 -1.58 -5.50
C TYR A 35 4.97 -2.81 -4.66
N TYR A 36 4.53 -3.87 -5.28
CA TYR A 36 4.01 -5.07 -4.61
C TYR A 36 5.03 -5.81 -3.71
N ARG A 37 6.28 -5.42 -3.67
CA ARG A 37 7.30 -5.96 -2.76
C ARG A 37 7.57 -5.10 -1.51
N ASP A 38 6.74 -4.11 -1.25
CA ASP A 38 6.94 -3.15 -0.16
C ASP A 38 6.21 -3.54 1.14
N GLN A 39 5.94 -4.84 1.36
CA GLN A 39 5.18 -5.32 2.51
C GLN A 39 5.79 -4.86 3.85
N THR A 40 7.10 -5.01 4.01
CA THR A 40 7.80 -4.63 5.23
C THR A 40 7.65 -3.15 5.53
N PHE A 41 7.75 -2.29 4.51
CA PHE A 41 7.53 -0.86 4.65
C PHE A 41 6.08 -0.56 5.11
N MET A 42 5.09 -1.17 4.47
CA MET A 42 3.68 -0.98 4.79
C MET A 42 3.35 -1.39 6.23
N TRP A 43 3.93 -2.50 6.69
CA TRP A 43 3.73 -2.98 8.07
C TRP A 43 4.47 -2.11 9.09
N ALA A 44 5.70 -1.71 8.79
CA ALA A 44 6.51 -0.86 9.67
C ALA A 44 5.90 0.55 9.86
N THR A 45 5.28 1.08 8.83
CA THR A 45 4.56 2.37 8.87
C THR A 45 3.10 2.24 9.37
N ARG A 46 2.63 1.03 9.63
CA ARG A 46 1.26 0.71 10.04
C ARG A 46 0.17 1.12 9.02
N MET A 47 0.54 1.33 7.77
CA MET A 47 -0.42 1.58 6.68
C MET A 47 -1.15 0.30 6.26
N SER A 48 -0.65 -0.87 6.65
CA SER A 48 -1.27 -2.17 6.47
C SER A 48 -0.79 -3.11 7.58
N ASN A 49 -1.34 -4.30 7.63
CA ASN A 49 -0.98 -5.33 8.60
C ASN A 49 -1.03 -6.74 7.95
N VAL A 50 -0.65 -7.75 8.72
CA VAL A 50 -0.59 -9.14 8.24
C VAL A 50 -1.99 -9.65 7.85
N ARG A 51 -3.04 -9.24 8.56
CA ARG A 51 -4.43 -9.65 8.24
C ARG A 51 -4.85 -9.11 6.87
N ASP A 52 -4.61 -7.84 6.59
CA ASP A 52 -4.92 -7.20 5.30
C ASP A 52 -4.18 -7.91 4.17
N PHE A 53 -2.91 -8.23 4.39
CA PHE A 53 -2.11 -8.98 3.44
C PHE A 53 -2.72 -10.34 3.07
N PHE A 54 -3.09 -11.15 4.06
CA PHE A 54 -3.73 -12.44 3.80
C PHE A 54 -5.13 -12.28 3.21
N SER A 55 -5.86 -11.25 3.59
CA SER A 55 -7.18 -10.95 3.01
C SER A 55 -7.08 -10.66 1.51
N GLN A 56 -6.10 -9.87 1.09
CA GLN A 56 -5.80 -9.68 -0.33
C GLN A 56 -5.38 -10.98 -1.02
N LEU A 57 -4.49 -11.75 -0.37
CA LEU A 57 -3.98 -13.01 -0.94
C LEU A 57 -5.11 -14.01 -1.23
N TYR A 58 -6.12 -14.05 -0.36
CA TYR A 58 -7.29 -14.93 -0.53
C TYR A 58 -8.47 -14.28 -1.25
N GLY A 59 -8.33 -13.02 -1.69
CA GLY A 59 -9.37 -12.29 -2.42
C GLY A 59 -10.62 -12.04 -1.57
N ASN A 60 -10.45 -11.69 -0.27
CA ASN A 60 -11.56 -11.42 0.62
C ASN A 60 -12.29 -10.14 0.18
N ALA A 61 -13.59 -10.27 -0.13
CA ALA A 61 -14.40 -9.19 -0.66
C ALA A 61 -14.86 -8.15 0.39
N SER A 62 -14.63 -8.41 1.68
CA SER A 62 -14.98 -7.47 2.75
C SER A 62 -13.99 -6.32 2.82
N LEU A 63 -14.49 -5.08 2.81
CA LEU A 63 -13.67 -3.88 3.02
C LEU A 63 -13.11 -3.77 4.45
N ASP A 64 -13.71 -4.45 5.43
CA ASP A 64 -13.16 -4.52 6.79
C ASP A 64 -11.94 -5.43 6.88
N ALA A 65 -11.84 -6.39 5.96
CA ALA A 65 -10.74 -7.35 5.90
C ALA A 65 -9.64 -6.93 4.91
N ASP A 66 -10.03 -6.34 3.79
CA ASP A 66 -9.13 -5.73 2.80
C ASP A 66 -9.57 -4.29 2.51
N PRO A 67 -9.17 -3.33 3.35
CA PRO A 67 -9.58 -1.94 3.21
C PRO A 67 -9.06 -1.27 1.93
N ALA A 68 -7.98 -1.79 1.35
CA ALA A 68 -7.41 -1.24 0.13
C ALA A 68 -8.25 -1.52 -1.12
N SER A 69 -8.87 -2.71 -1.21
CA SER A 69 -9.51 -3.11 -2.48
C SER A 69 -10.79 -3.96 -2.35
N GLY A 70 -11.06 -4.57 -1.19
CA GLY A 70 -12.14 -5.53 -1.05
C GLY A 70 -11.98 -6.71 -2.01
N GLY A 71 -10.80 -7.29 -2.07
CA GLY A 71 -10.48 -8.46 -2.89
C GLY A 71 -10.33 -8.19 -4.39
N ARG A 72 -10.36 -6.93 -4.85
CA ARG A 72 -10.33 -6.59 -6.28
C ARG A 72 -8.91 -6.41 -6.83
N GLN A 73 -7.94 -6.16 -5.96
CA GLN A 73 -6.53 -6.03 -6.34
C GLN A 73 -5.79 -7.37 -6.25
N MET A 74 -4.70 -7.48 -6.99
CA MET A 74 -3.72 -8.52 -6.78
C MET A 74 -3.08 -8.37 -5.40
N GLY A 75 -2.65 -9.47 -4.79
CA GLY A 75 -1.98 -9.44 -3.50
C GLY A 75 -0.80 -8.45 -3.46
N ASN A 76 -0.61 -7.82 -2.31
CA ASN A 76 0.44 -6.82 -2.05
C ASN A 76 0.30 -5.49 -2.83
N HIS A 77 -0.88 -5.15 -3.29
CA HIS A 77 -1.17 -3.84 -3.85
C HIS A 77 -1.95 -3.01 -2.84
N PHE A 78 -1.33 -1.95 -2.38
CA PHE A 78 -1.86 -1.10 -1.33
C PHE A 78 -2.26 0.27 -1.88
N ALA A 79 -3.23 0.91 -1.22
CA ALA A 79 -3.62 2.29 -1.45
C ALA A 79 -4.16 2.86 -0.14
N THR A 80 -3.90 4.13 0.12
CA THR A 80 -4.60 4.81 1.20
C THR A 80 -6.05 5.06 0.81
N ARG A 81 -6.97 4.73 1.71
CA ARG A 81 -8.38 5.10 1.55
C ARG A 81 -8.56 6.53 2.08
N PHE A 82 -8.96 7.44 1.19
CA PHE A 82 -9.11 8.85 1.51
C PHE A 82 -10.54 9.27 1.84
N LEU A 83 -11.47 8.34 1.88
CA LEU A 83 -12.85 8.59 2.29
C LEU A 83 -13.12 7.85 3.60
N ASP A 84 -13.69 8.56 4.56
CA ASP A 84 -14.22 7.97 5.78
C ASP A 84 -15.58 7.27 5.55
N GLU A 85 -16.20 6.77 6.61
CA GLU A 85 -17.49 6.07 6.54
C GLU A 85 -18.64 6.98 6.09
N SER A 86 -18.53 8.30 6.29
CA SER A 86 -19.50 9.28 5.84
C SER A 86 -19.33 9.69 4.39
N GLY A 87 -18.24 9.26 3.73
CA GLY A 87 -17.84 9.68 2.40
C GLY A 87 -17.09 11.02 2.34
N ALA A 88 -16.70 11.56 3.48
CA ALA A 88 -15.88 12.78 3.54
C ALA A 88 -14.40 12.45 3.35
N PHE A 89 -13.64 13.39 2.80
CA PHE A 89 -12.20 13.23 2.63
C PHE A 89 -11.47 13.31 3.97
N THR A 90 -10.61 12.32 4.23
CA THR A 90 -9.67 12.35 5.34
C THR A 90 -8.52 13.32 5.04
N ARG A 91 -7.92 13.89 6.09
CA ARG A 91 -6.80 14.83 5.95
C ARG A 91 -5.50 14.07 5.74
N SER A 92 -4.99 14.11 4.52
CA SER A 92 -3.74 13.42 4.16
C SER A 92 -2.50 13.94 4.90
N VAL A 93 -2.54 15.16 5.42
CA VAL A 93 -1.44 15.75 6.20
C VAL A 93 -1.28 15.14 7.61
N ASP A 94 -2.31 14.48 8.12
CA ASP A 94 -2.33 13.92 9.47
C ASP A 94 -1.97 12.42 9.49
N MET A 95 -1.74 11.81 8.33
CA MET A 95 -1.50 10.38 8.20
C MET A 95 -0.42 10.07 7.15
N PRO A 96 0.26 8.92 7.25
CA PRO A 96 1.12 8.44 6.17
C PRO A 96 0.26 8.02 4.97
N ASN A 97 0.71 8.31 3.75
CA ASN A 97 -0.08 8.12 2.55
C ASN A 97 0.59 7.20 1.54
N SER A 98 -0.22 6.41 0.86
CA SER A 98 0.20 5.60 -0.28
C SER A 98 -0.70 5.88 -1.47
N SER A 99 -0.14 6.30 -2.58
CA SER A 99 -0.86 6.20 -3.85
C SER A 99 -1.08 4.73 -4.19
N ALA A 100 -2.08 4.42 -5.01
CA ALA A 100 -2.34 3.04 -5.41
C ALA A 100 -1.09 2.41 -6.05
N ASP A 101 -0.71 1.23 -5.56
CA ASP A 101 0.44 0.51 -6.08
C ASP A 101 0.21 0.06 -7.52
N VAL A 102 1.30 -0.06 -8.27
CA VAL A 102 1.28 -0.57 -9.64
C VAL A 102 2.25 -1.73 -9.79
N SER A 103 1.90 -2.70 -10.65
CA SER A 103 2.71 -3.90 -10.87
C SER A 103 3.86 -3.68 -11.85
N ASN A 104 3.74 -2.69 -12.73
CA ASN A 104 4.75 -2.41 -13.74
C ASN A 104 6.04 -1.93 -13.09
N ILE A 105 7.16 -2.53 -13.47
CA ILE A 105 8.49 -2.12 -13.00
C ILE A 105 8.70 -0.64 -13.34
N ALA A 106 9.13 0.13 -12.34
CA ALA A 106 9.33 1.57 -12.42
C ALA A 106 8.07 2.43 -12.70
N GLY A 107 6.89 1.83 -12.79
CA GLY A 107 5.64 2.57 -13.03
C GLY A 107 5.27 3.56 -11.92
N TRP A 108 5.81 3.36 -10.71
CA TRP A 108 5.65 4.29 -9.58
C TRP A 108 6.53 5.56 -9.69
N MET A 109 7.63 5.54 -10.44
CA MET A 109 8.56 6.68 -10.52
C MET A 109 7.91 7.94 -11.07
N PRO A 110 7.24 7.96 -12.24
CA PRO A 110 6.59 9.16 -12.74
C PRO A 110 5.45 9.62 -11.82
N ARG A 111 4.77 8.69 -11.14
CA ARG A 111 3.74 9.04 -10.16
C ARG A 111 4.33 9.77 -8.96
N LEU A 112 5.49 9.31 -8.45
CA LEU A 112 6.16 9.97 -7.33
C LEU A 112 6.61 11.39 -7.72
N VAL A 113 7.12 11.57 -8.92
CA VAL A 113 7.45 12.91 -9.45
C VAL A 113 6.22 13.81 -9.51
N GLY A 114 5.09 13.27 -9.96
CA GLY A 114 3.82 14.01 -9.99
C GLY A 114 3.32 14.40 -8.59
N LEU A 115 3.42 13.50 -7.61
CA LEU A 115 3.08 13.79 -6.21
C LEU A 115 3.98 14.87 -5.61
N ALA A 116 5.29 14.80 -5.85
CA ALA A 116 6.24 15.81 -5.39
C ALA A 116 6.00 17.18 -6.04
N TYR A 117 5.64 17.20 -7.32
CA TYR A 117 5.28 18.43 -8.01
C TYR A 117 3.99 19.05 -7.45
N ALA A 118 2.95 18.24 -7.25
CA ALA A 118 1.69 18.69 -6.66
C ALA A 118 1.85 19.23 -5.23
N SER A 119 2.78 18.67 -4.47
CA SER A 119 3.08 19.13 -3.10
C SER A 119 3.81 20.48 -3.06
N LYS A 120 4.29 20.97 -4.21
CA LYS A 120 5.01 22.24 -4.32
C LYS A 120 4.11 23.40 -4.77
N LEU A 121 2.94 23.08 -5.32
CA LEU A 121 1.94 24.06 -5.77
C LEU A 121 1.09 24.55 -4.60
#